data_7501228266aa08e126107f7b4e36302e
#
_entry.id   7501228266aa08e126107f7b4e36302e
#
_cell.length_a   1.000
_cell.length_b   1.000
_cell.length_c   1.000
_cell.angle_alpha   90.00
_cell.angle_beta   90.00
_cell.angle_gamma   90.00
#
_symmetry.space_group_name_H-M   'P 1'
#
loop_
_entity.id
_entity.type
_entity.pdbx_description
1 polymer ?
#
loop_
_entity_poly.entity_id
_entity_poly.type
_entity_poly.pdbx_seq_one_letter_code
_entity_poly.pdbx_strand_id
1 'polypeptide(L)'
;HELVMVIREADGLVVFTGCSHHGVLNMVFAVTEAFLDEPIKCLFGGFHLIGISVLNTMAGSKRSVREIGEALLDFPIERVYTGHCTGTKGFEVLKGVMADKLENFPTGSQIVL
;
A
#
# COMPACT_ATOMS: atom_id res chain seq x y z
N HIS A 1 -13.94 0.46 12.06
CA HIS A 1 -12.67 0.10 12.68
C HIS A 1 -11.81 -0.63 11.67
N GLU A 2 -10.57 -0.22 11.50
CA GLU A 2 -9.59 -0.91 10.69
C GLU A 2 -8.47 -1.44 11.58
N LEU A 3 -7.85 -2.52 11.13
CA LEU A 3 -6.73 -3.14 11.81
C LEU A 3 -5.52 -3.17 10.87
N VAL A 4 -4.35 -3.04 11.46
CA VAL A 4 -3.07 -3.33 10.81
C VAL A 4 -2.46 -4.53 11.52
N MET A 5 -2.06 -5.53 10.76
CA MET A 5 -1.28 -6.64 11.28
C MET A 5 0.19 -6.41 10.97
N VAL A 6 1.04 -6.55 11.96
CA VAL A 6 2.49 -6.42 11.80
C VAL A 6 3.15 -7.72 12.25
N ILE A 7 3.96 -8.30 11.38
CA ILE A 7 4.82 -9.43 11.69
C ILE A 7 6.25 -8.90 11.73
N ARG A 8 6.95 -9.12 12.84
CA ARG A 8 8.35 -8.75 12.99
C ARG A 8 9.24 -9.89 12.52
N GLU A 9 10.04 -9.64 11.51
CA GLU A 9 11.08 -10.53 10.99
C GLU A 9 12.47 -10.04 11.44
N ALA A 10 13.49 -10.84 11.20
CA ALA A 10 14.85 -10.48 11.60
C ALA A 10 15.41 -9.25 10.85
N ASP A 11 14.91 -8.98 9.66
CA ASP A 11 15.37 -7.94 8.73
C ASP A 11 14.33 -6.83 8.46
N GLY A 12 13.27 -6.79 9.25
CA GLY A 12 12.26 -5.73 9.17
C GLY A 12 10.83 -6.20 9.41
N LEU A 13 9.90 -5.29 9.23
CA LEU A 13 8.47 -5.51 9.46
C LEU A 13 7.76 -5.96 8.18
N VAL A 14 6.89 -6.93 8.31
CA VAL A 14 5.90 -7.29 7.28
C VAL A 14 4.55 -6.77 7.73
N VAL A 15 4.00 -5.82 6.99
CA VAL A 15 2.81 -5.07 7.37
C VAL A 15 1.65 -5.42 6.45
N PHE A 16 0.51 -5.74 7.03
CA PHE A 16 -0.73 -6.01 6.31
C PHE A 16 -1.79 -5.00 6.72
N THR A 17 -2.27 -4.21 5.76
CA THR A 17 -3.47 -3.39 5.93
C THR A 17 -4.65 -4.11 5.28
N GLY A 18 -5.87 -3.76 5.65
CA GLY A 18 -7.06 -4.21 4.90
C GLY A 18 -7.24 -3.36 3.63
N CYS A 19 -8.41 -2.75 3.50
CA CYS A 19 -8.72 -1.84 2.40
C CYS A 19 -8.19 -0.42 2.60
N SER A 20 -7.62 -0.11 3.74
CA SER A 20 -7.06 1.21 4.09
C SER A 20 -8.07 2.37 3.92
N HIS A 21 -9.30 2.19 4.43
CA HIS A 21 -10.34 3.23 4.37
C HIS A 21 -9.96 4.52 5.12
N HIS A 22 -9.13 4.41 6.16
CA HIS A 22 -8.54 5.57 6.86
C HIS A 22 -7.30 6.16 6.17
N GLY A 23 -6.99 5.66 4.98
CA GLY A 23 -5.83 6.06 4.19
C GLY A 23 -4.56 5.27 4.53
N VAL A 24 -3.93 4.71 3.50
CA VAL A 24 -2.72 3.89 3.66
C VAL A 24 -1.58 4.66 4.33
N LEU A 25 -1.44 5.95 4.07
CA LEU A 25 -0.40 6.79 4.68
C LEU A 25 -0.58 6.89 6.19
N ASN A 26 -1.81 7.05 6.68
CA ASN A 26 -2.09 7.10 8.12
C ASN A 26 -1.77 5.76 8.79
N MET A 27 -2.05 4.65 8.11
CA MET A 27 -1.76 3.31 8.62
C MET A 27 -0.26 3.06 8.69
N VAL A 28 0.48 3.40 7.63
CA VAL A 28 1.94 3.29 7.62
C VAL A 28 2.58 4.19 8.68
N PHE A 29 2.11 5.43 8.80
CA PHE A 29 2.57 6.34 9.83
C PHE A 29 2.38 5.77 11.24
N ALA A 30 1.20 5.21 11.53
CA ALA A 30 0.93 4.57 12.82
C ALA A 30 1.87 3.39 13.11
N VAL A 31 2.23 2.61 12.08
CA VAL A 31 3.20 1.52 12.22
C VAL A 31 4.60 2.07 12.51
N THR A 32 5.05 3.08 11.77
CA THR A 32 6.39 3.67 11.99
C THR A 32 6.51 4.35 13.36
N GLU A 33 5.45 4.92 13.88
CA GLU A 33 5.42 5.47 15.25
C GLU A 33 5.44 4.36 16.33
N ALA A 34 4.81 3.23 16.05
CA ALA A 34 4.76 2.12 17.00
C ALA A 34 6.06 1.26 17.00
N PHE A 35 6.79 1.25 15.90
CA PHE A 35 7.99 0.45 15.69
C PHE A 35 9.14 1.36 15.21
N LEU A 36 9.57 2.24 16.08
CA LEU A 36 10.65 3.19 15.80
C LEU A 36 11.93 2.45 15.39
N ASP A 37 12.60 3.01 14.37
CA ASP A 37 13.86 2.51 13.82
C ASP A 37 13.80 1.12 13.15
N GLU A 38 12.60 0.55 12.97
CA GLU A 38 12.44 -0.71 12.25
C GLU A 38 11.96 -0.45 10.80
N PRO A 39 12.69 -0.89 9.77
CA PRO A 39 12.25 -0.73 8.39
C PRO A 39 11.06 -1.64 8.08
N ILE A 40 10.21 -1.20 7.16
CA ILE A 40 9.13 -2.04 6.61
C ILE A 40 9.69 -2.79 5.40
N LYS A 41 9.95 -4.07 5.56
CA LYS A 41 10.38 -4.96 4.49
C LYS A 41 9.32 -5.07 3.40
N CYS A 42 8.08 -5.32 3.82
CA CYS A 42 6.95 -5.44 2.89
C CYS A 42 5.67 -4.82 3.48
N LEU A 43 4.97 -4.07 2.64
CA LEU A 43 3.62 -3.58 2.89
C LEU A 43 2.63 -4.27 1.96
N PHE A 44 1.64 -4.94 2.52
CA PHE A 44 0.55 -5.59 1.79
C PHE A 44 -0.79 -4.94 2.09
N GLY A 45 -1.59 -4.64 1.07
CA GLY A 45 -2.96 -4.18 1.30
C GLY A 45 -3.63 -3.53 0.10
N GLY A 46 -4.90 -3.25 0.24
CA GLY A 46 -5.67 -2.41 -0.67
C GLY A 46 -5.61 -0.94 -0.24
N PHE A 47 -5.64 -0.02 -1.19
CA PHE A 47 -5.49 1.41 -0.89
C PHE A 47 -6.76 2.22 -1.11
N HIS A 48 -7.89 1.52 -1.28
CA HIS A 48 -9.23 2.11 -1.46
C HIS A 48 -9.28 3.21 -2.56
N LEU A 49 -8.60 2.97 -3.68
CA LEU A 49 -8.51 3.90 -4.80
C LEU A 49 -9.50 3.59 -5.93
N ILE A 50 -10.27 2.52 -5.79
CA ILE A 50 -11.32 2.19 -6.73
C ILE A 50 -12.54 3.09 -6.47
N GLY A 51 -13.06 3.71 -7.52
CA GLY A 51 -14.30 4.47 -7.46
C GLY A 51 -15.52 3.56 -7.73
N ILE A 52 -16.25 3.81 -8.81
CA ILE A 52 -17.36 2.94 -9.23
C ILE A 52 -16.78 1.73 -9.96
N SER A 53 -16.77 0.58 -9.28
CA SER A 53 -16.12 -0.64 -9.74
C SER A 53 -16.58 -1.10 -11.13
N VAL A 54 -17.89 -1.09 -11.38
CA VAL A 54 -18.48 -1.48 -12.67
C VAL A 54 -18.02 -0.60 -13.84
N LEU A 55 -17.70 0.67 -13.57
CA LEU A 55 -17.22 1.62 -14.56
C LEU A 55 -15.69 1.72 -14.59
N ASN A 56 -14.98 0.93 -13.79
CA ASN A 56 -13.53 0.98 -13.65
C ASN A 56 -13.04 2.43 -13.43
N THR A 57 -13.68 3.16 -12.54
CA THR A 57 -13.27 4.52 -12.19
C THR A 57 -12.31 4.51 -11.01
N MET A 58 -11.56 5.59 -10.86
CA MET A 58 -10.64 5.80 -9.74
C MET A 58 -11.27 6.76 -8.72
N ALA A 59 -11.13 6.46 -7.44
CA ALA A 59 -11.49 7.38 -6.37
C ALA A 59 -10.41 8.48 -6.26
N GLY A 60 -10.82 9.72 -6.46
CA GLY A 60 -9.91 10.86 -6.45
C GLY A 60 -9.29 11.17 -7.82
N SER A 61 -8.45 12.19 -7.84
CA SER A 61 -7.73 12.63 -9.04
C SER A 61 -6.43 11.84 -9.23
N LYS A 62 -5.94 11.79 -10.47
CA LYS A 62 -4.59 11.25 -10.76
C LYS A 62 -3.52 11.93 -9.92
N ARG A 63 -3.66 13.23 -9.68
CA ARG A 63 -2.72 14.01 -8.87
C ARG A 63 -2.71 13.52 -7.42
N SER A 64 -3.87 13.37 -6.78
CA SER A 64 -3.94 12.90 -5.40
C SER A 64 -3.40 11.48 -5.23
N VAL A 65 -3.62 10.59 -6.21
CA VAL A 65 -3.06 9.24 -6.19
C VAL A 65 -1.53 9.25 -6.37
N ARG A 66 -1.00 10.14 -7.22
CA ARG A 66 0.45 10.33 -7.35
C ARG A 66 1.07 10.81 -6.04
N GLU A 67 0.45 11.79 -5.38
CA GLU A 67 0.89 12.32 -4.09
C GLU A 67 0.94 11.22 -3.00
N ILE A 68 0.01 10.27 -3.02
CA ILE A 68 0.05 9.08 -2.15
C ILE A 68 1.29 8.23 -2.46
N GLY A 69 1.57 7.95 -3.73
CA GLY A 69 2.74 7.18 -4.15
C GLY A 69 4.05 7.86 -3.75
N GLU A 70 4.15 9.16 -3.99
CA GLU A 70 5.30 9.98 -3.59
C GLU A 70 5.52 9.94 -2.07
N ALA A 71 4.46 10.12 -1.29
CA ALA A 71 4.54 10.05 0.18
C ALA A 71 4.93 8.66 0.70
N LEU A 72 4.47 7.58 0.05
CA LEU A 72 4.88 6.22 0.41
C LEU A 72 6.39 5.98 0.19
N LEU A 73 7.00 6.68 -0.78
CA LEU A 73 8.44 6.58 -1.03
C LEU A 73 9.29 7.23 0.07
N ASP A 74 8.71 8.15 0.86
CA ASP A 74 9.40 8.81 1.98
C ASP A 74 9.47 7.92 3.24
N PHE A 75 8.65 6.86 3.30
CA PHE A 75 8.71 5.89 4.39
C PHE A 75 9.81 4.84 4.14
N PRO A 76 10.37 4.23 5.20
CA PRO A 76 11.38 3.18 5.10
C PRO A 76 10.76 1.84 4.68
N ILE A 77 10.10 1.82 3.52
CA ILE A 77 9.43 0.64 2.94
C ILE A 77 10.28 0.13 1.79
N GLU A 78 10.62 -1.16 1.81
CA GLU A 78 11.38 -1.78 0.73
C GLU A 78 10.48 -2.15 -0.44
N ARG A 79 9.38 -2.85 -0.18
CA ARG A 79 8.42 -3.34 -1.19
C ARG A 79 6.98 -3.10 -0.79
N VAL A 80 6.15 -2.81 -1.79
CA VAL A 80 4.71 -2.61 -1.64
C VAL A 80 3.95 -3.54 -2.57
N TYR A 81 3.03 -4.29 -2.01
CA TYR A 81 2.17 -5.23 -2.72
C TYR A 81 0.72 -4.80 -2.55
N THR A 82 0.07 -4.47 -3.65
CA THR A 82 -1.30 -3.96 -3.61
C THR A 82 -2.20 -4.60 -4.65
N GLY A 83 -3.49 -4.60 -4.37
CA GLY A 83 -4.50 -5.16 -5.25
C GLY A 83 -5.90 -4.81 -4.73
N HIS A 84 -6.87 -5.68 -4.98
CA HIS A 84 -8.23 -5.56 -4.45
C HIS A 84 -8.85 -4.17 -4.72
N CYS A 85 -9.09 -3.39 -3.68
CA CYS A 85 -9.73 -2.07 -3.77
C CYS A 85 -8.81 -0.94 -4.24
N THR A 86 -7.55 -1.19 -4.55
CA THR A 86 -6.69 -0.22 -5.24
C THR A 86 -7.17 0.04 -6.67
N GLY A 87 -7.69 -1.01 -7.33
CA GLY A 87 -8.20 -0.93 -8.68
C GLY A 87 -7.09 -0.72 -9.73
N THR A 88 -7.41 -1.07 -10.99
CA THR A 88 -6.42 -1.05 -12.09
C THR A 88 -5.87 0.36 -12.34
N LYS A 89 -6.76 1.36 -12.41
CA LYS A 89 -6.34 2.75 -12.68
C LYS A 89 -5.52 3.35 -11.56
N GLY A 90 -5.90 3.09 -10.30
CA GLY A 90 -5.12 3.51 -9.15
C GLY A 90 -3.74 2.86 -9.14
N PHE A 91 -3.67 1.57 -9.42
CA PHE A 91 -2.42 0.84 -9.54
C PHE A 91 -1.51 1.41 -10.64
N GLU A 92 -2.03 1.67 -11.85
CA GLU A 92 -1.25 2.23 -12.95
C GLU A 92 -0.63 3.59 -12.60
N VAL A 93 -1.38 4.47 -11.93
CA VAL A 93 -0.88 5.77 -11.49
C VAL A 93 0.22 5.61 -10.44
N LEU A 94 0.00 4.76 -9.44
CA LEU A 94 1.00 4.46 -8.40
C LEU A 94 2.25 3.80 -8.98
N LYS A 95 2.10 2.87 -9.91
CA LYS A 95 3.22 2.18 -10.58
C LYS A 95 4.10 3.16 -11.35
N GLY A 96 3.50 4.19 -11.97
CA GLY A 96 4.22 5.27 -12.64
C GLY A 96 5.10 6.11 -11.71
N VAL A 97 4.79 6.15 -10.41
CA VAL A 97 5.55 6.87 -9.37
C VAL A 97 6.54 5.95 -8.66
N MET A 98 6.07 4.78 -8.24
CA MET A 98 6.81 3.89 -7.34
C MET A 98 7.68 2.86 -8.08
N ALA A 99 7.51 2.74 -9.39
CA ALA A 99 8.29 1.84 -10.26
C ALA A 99 8.39 0.41 -9.69
N ASP A 100 9.60 -0.09 -9.49
CA ASP A 100 9.84 -1.46 -9.05
C ASP A 100 9.53 -1.71 -7.57
N LYS A 101 9.30 -0.66 -6.79
CA LYS A 101 8.86 -0.80 -5.39
C LYS A 101 7.42 -1.31 -5.26
N LEU A 102 6.58 -1.11 -6.28
CA LEU A 102 5.17 -1.50 -6.26
C LEU A 102 4.92 -2.71 -7.15
N GLU A 103 4.29 -3.72 -6.60
CA GLU A 103 3.85 -4.90 -7.33
C GLU A 103 2.35 -5.17 -7.15
N ASN A 104 1.74 -5.72 -8.19
CA ASN A 104 0.35 -6.17 -8.11
C ASN A 104 0.27 -7.50 -7.38
N PHE A 105 -0.69 -7.61 -6.45
CA PHE A 105 -0.88 -8.79 -5.62
C PHE A 105 -2.33 -9.29 -5.70
N PRO A 106 -2.71 -9.92 -6.82
CA PRO A 106 -4.05 -10.47 -6.99
C PRO A 106 -4.27 -11.71 -6.10
N THR A 107 -5.54 -12.05 -5.89
CA THR A 107 -5.93 -13.26 -5.15
C THR A 107 -5.25 -14.49 -5.73
N GLY A 108 -4.67 -15.32 -4.87
CA GLY A 108 -3.92 -16.52 -5.25
C GLY A 108 -2.42 -16.30 -5.48
N SER A 109 -1.93 -15.06 -5.38
CA SER A 109 -0.49 -14.79 -5.43
C SER A 109 0.22 -15.38 -4.21
N GLN A 110 1.48 -15.76 -4.41
CA GLN A 110 2.39 -16.23 -3.36
C GLN A 110 3.70 -15.46 -3.47
N ILE A 111 4.23 -15.06 -2.33
CA ILE A 111 5.52 -14.38 -2.21
C ILE A 111 6.29 -15.06 -1.10
N VAL A 112 7.55 -15.36 -1.37
CA VAL A 112 8.51 -15.81 -0.36
C VAL A 112 9.33 -14.59 0.06
N LEU A 113 9.33 -14.31 1.33
CA LEU A 113 10.02 -13.15 1.94
C LEU A 113 11.40 -13.54 2.45
#